data_76a08ac086642ae74b4f4c64ae70dcd0
#
_entry.id   76a08ac086642ae74b4f4c64ae70dcd0
#
_cell.length_a   1.000
_cell.length_b   1.000
_cell.length_c   1.000
_cell.angle_alpha   90.00
_cell.angle_beta   90.00
_cell.angle_gamma   90.00
#
_symmetry.space_group_name_H-M   'P 1'
#
loop_
_entity.id
_entity.type
_entity.pdbx_description
1 polymer ?
#
loop_
_entity_poly.entity_id
_entity_poly.type
_entity_poly.pdbx_seq_one_letter_code
_entity_poly.pdbx_strand_id
1 'polypeptide(L)'
;MPGKFAFQDHISCDVLVVGAGGAGLRCVSEILEHKPDINILVVTKVSHPQKSHTGTAQGGLAAVDPDDPIDSPIYHMFDTWKGSDCTADQDVVQRIVESAWDEILWLERRGMLYTRNEEGKLAKRTFGGHSIRFGEGSAFRAVFESDRTGKGILDTMWGEAVKKGVKFYNQHLLTELLFNHGACVGAVLFDQKKGRFISVAAKATVLSTGGSGQVFRVTTNCRQNTGDGLGVILQHGLPAMDPEAVQFHPTGVVGPGILASEALRGEGGILRNKNLEPYMEKYAPKMKDLAPRDVVSRANELEIREGRGVLNPDHNIEHVWIDLRHLSDYVHDVKLKEISTFFKKFVNIDPKTQLAPVRPSNHYHMGGIPTTLHGEVQDFHLNVISGLYAIGECACASFHGFNRLATNSILELITMGKIVGQTVLTNLKQGLPSDKSASEKGEYTFEKFSRYLSAQGTQNVDKIKSDLRSTMSDKVGVFRDQKGLTSALDTIHELQEAAQNIRLECKSLTLNQELAQRWELDNLLALSLVITRSALERRESRGAHTREDYPEREDAFNYHTLAQISPEGSVEFSQRPINMDIFESGAEYADKFGYISRKY
;
A
#
# COMPACT_ATOMS: atom_id res chain seq x y z
N MET A 1 -3.59 -9.24 40.83
CA MET A 1 -3.05 -9.89 39.62
C MET A 1 -4.08 -9.68 38.54
N PRO A 2 -3.78 -9.12 37.35
CA PRO A 2 -4.73 -9.16 36.26
C PRO A 2 -5.03 -10.63 35.97
N GLY A 3 -6.32 -10.98 35.86
CA GLY A 3 -6.75 -12.35 35.59
C GLY A 3 -6.08 -12.84 34.30
N LYS A 4 -5.74 -14.13 34.23
CA LYS A 4 -5.25 -14.74 33.00
C LYS A 4 -6.29 -14.51 31.91
N PHE A 5 -5.89 -13.87 30.81
CA PHE A 5 -6.74 -13.82 29.62
C PHE A 5 -7.02 -15.23 29.12
N ALA A 6 -8.20 -15.40 28.56
CA ALA A 6 -8.61 -16.62 27.91
C ALA A 6 -9.42 -16.26 26.65
N PHE A 7 -9.52 -17.21 25.74
CA PHE A 7 -10.45 -17.05 24.62
C PHE A 7 -11.89 -17.14 25.12
N GLN A 8 -12.73 -16.21 24.65
CA GLN A 8 -14.16 -16.23 24.91
C GLN A 8 -14.95 -16.95 23.79
N ASP A 9 -14.32 -17.04 22.59
CA ASP A 9 -14.90 -17.74 21.45
C ASP A 9 -13.81 -18.50 20.68
N HIS A 10 -14.17 -19.68 20.17
CA HIS A 10 -13.40 -20.44 19.21
C HIS A 10 -14.23 -20.61 17.93
N ILE A 11 -13.67 -20.15 16.79
CA ILE A 11 -14.34 -20.18 15.51
C ILE A 11 -13.55 -21.07 14.56
N SER A 12 -14.25 -21.80 13.69
CA SER A 12 -13.64 -22.58 12.62
C SER A 12 -14.21 -22.12 11.27
N CYS A 13 -13.33 -21.92 10.30
CA CYS A 13 -13.70 -21.63 8.92
C CYS A 13 -12.75 -22.35 7.94
N ASP A 14 -13.14 -22.44 6.67
CA ASP A 14 -12.23 -22.93 5.63
C ASP A 14 -11.23 -21.84 5.25
N VAL A 15 -11.71 -20.61 5.08
CA VAL A 15 -10.90 -19.46 4.69
C VAL A 15 -11.15 -18.27 5.63
N LEU A 16 -10.08 -17.76 6.22
CA LEU A 16 -10.06 -16.50 6.95
C LEU A 16 -9.45 -15.42 6.06
N VAL A 17 -10.20 -14.34 5.79
CA VAL A 17 -9.70 -13.17 5.06
C VAL A 17 -9.57 -12.00 6.03
N VAL A 18 -8.35 -11.52 6.25
CA VAL A 18 -8.06 -10.41 7.15
C VAL A 18 -7.85 -9.13 6.34
N GLY A 19 -8.86 -8.28 6.35
CA GLY A 19 -8.96 -7.08 5.55
C GLY A 19 -10.12 -7.15 4.57
N ALA A 20 -11.04 -6.18 4.64
CA ALA A 20 -12.22 -6.09 3.79
C ALA A 20 -12.07 -4.95 2.75
N GLY A 21 -10.86 -4.72 2.27
CA GLY A 21 -10.56 -3.85 1.14
C GLY A 21 -10.80 -4.53 -0.21
N GLY A 22 -10.47 -3.83 -1.30
CA GLY A 22 -10.67 -4.34 -2.65
C GLY A 22 -10.03 -5.71 -2.89
N ALA A 23 -8.79 -5.92 -2.46
CA ALA A 23 -8.08 -7.18 -2.65
C ALA A 23 -8.79 -8.36 -1.94
N GLY A 24 -9.10 -8.21 -0.65
CA GLY A 24 -9.78 -9.24 0.13
C GLY A 24 -11.17 -9.56 -0.43
N LEU A 25 -11.96 -8.55 -0.78
CA LEU A 25 -13.29 -8.75 -1.34
C LEU A 25 -13.26 -9.40 -2.73
N ARG A 26 -12.25 -9.08 -3.56
CA ARG A 26 -12.08 -9.75 -4.86
C ARG A 26 -11.74 -11.22 -4.69
N CYS A 27 -10.84 -11.55 -3.74
CA CYS A 27 -10.50 -12.92 -3.39
C CYS A 27 -11.74 -13.71 -2.91
N VAL A 28 -12.52 -13.13 -2.00
CA VAL A 28 -13.78 -13.71 -1.51
C VAL A 28 -14.76 -13.97 -2.66
N SER A 29 -14.91 -13.00 -3.57
CA SER A 29 -15.81 -13.12 -4.71
C SER A 29 -15.40 -14.26 -5.63
N GLU A 30 -14.11 -14.39 -5.93
CA GLU A 30 -13.57 -15.49 -6.76
C GLU A 30 -13.83 -16.87 -6.12
N ILE A 31 -13.53 -17.00 -4.83
CA ILE A 31 -13.76 -18.26 -4.11
C ILE A 31 -15.24 -18.66 -4.16
N LEU A 32 -16.15 -17.71 -3.88
CA LEU A 32 -17.60 -17.98 -3.84
C LEU A 32 -18.23 -18.19 -5.22
N GLU A 33 -17.60 -17.74 -6.29
CA GLU A 33 -18.04 -18.06 -7.66
C GLU A 33 -17.83 -19.51 -8.01
N HIS A 34 -16.76 -20.10 -7.51
CA HIS A 34 -16.38 -21.49 -7.81
C HIS A 34 -16.80 -22.49 -6.72
N LYS A 35 -17.02 -22.02 -5.48
CA LYS A 35 -17.42 -22.84 -4.33
C LYS A 35 -18.36 -22.07 -3.40
N PRO A 36 -19.66 -21.94 -3.75
CA PRO A 36 -20.62 -21.11 -3.02
C PRO A 36 -20.82 -21.51 -1.55
N ASP A 37 -20.67 -22.78 -1.21
CA ASP A 37 -20.96 -23.34 0.13
C ASP A 37 -19.74 -23.32 1.06
N ILE A 38 -18.62 -22.76 0.65
CA ILE A 38 -17.40 -22.70 1.47
C ILE A 38 -17.59 -21.73 2.66
N ASN A 39 -17.10 -22.13 3.83
CA ASN A 39 -17.18 -21.31 5.03
C ASN A 39 -16.07 -20.25 5.05
N ILE A 40 -16.41 -19.01 4.68
CA ILE A 40 -15.49 -17.86 4.69
C ILE A 40 -15.84 -16.91 5.84
N LEU A 41 -14.81 -16.49 6.58
CA LEU A 41 -14.89 -15.42 7.55
C LEU A 41 -14.05 -14.23 7.06
N VAL A 42 -14.67 -13.06 6.92
CA VAL A 42 -13.97 -11.80 6.61
C VAL A 42 -13.87 -10.94 7.85
N VAL A 43 -12.67 -10.50 8.18
CA VAL A 43 -12.37 -9.71 9.37
C VAL A 43 -11.82 -8.35 8.98
N THR A 44 -12.25 -7.29 9.64
CA THR A 44 -11.69 -5.95 9.44
C THR A 44 -11.65 -5.15 10.75
N LYS A 45 -10.59 -4.36 10.93
CA LYS A 45 -10.46 -3.49 12.11
C LYS A 45 -11.36 -2.25 12.06
N VAL A 46 -11.85 -1.88 10.88
CA VAL A 46 -12.74 -0.74 10.72
C VAL A 46 -14.19 -1.10 11.02
N SER A 47 -15.02 -0.10 11.32
CA SER A 47 -16.43 -0.31 11.65
C SER A 47 -17.27 -0.77 10.45
N HIS A 48 -16.80 -0.55 9.24
CA HIS A 48 -17.49 -0.95 8.00
C HIS A 48 -16.49 -1.11 6.84
N PRO A 49 -16.61 -2.16 5.99
CA PRO A 49 -15.70 -2.38 4.85
C PRO A 49 -15.52 -1.17 3.92
N GLN A 50 -16.58 -0.41 3.68
CA GLN A 50 -16.54 0.80 2.84
C GLN A 50 -15.64 1.93 3.38
N LYS A 51 -15.10 1.80 4.60
CA LYS A 51 -14.08 2.70 5.15
C LYS A 51 -12.65 2.28 4.83
N SER A 52 -12.46 1.21 4.03
CA SER A 52 -11.13 0.79 3.61
C SER A 52 -10.47 1.81 2.68
N HIS A 53 -9.14 1.78 2.61
CA HIS A 53 -8.36 2.72 1.80
C HIS A 53 -8.67 2.63 0.31
N THR A 54 -9.06 1.46 -0.21
CA THR A 54 -9.48 1.28 -1.61
C THR A 54 -10.53 2.33 -2.02
N GLY A 55 -11.47 2.67 -1.13
CA GLY A 55 -12.52 3.67 -1.41
C GLY A 55 -12.02 5.09 -1.66
N THR A 56 -10.76 5.39 -1.35
CA THR A 56 -10.15 6.73 -1.56
C THR A 56 -9.41 6.86 -2.89
N ALA A 57 -9.28 5.77 -3.67
CA ALA A 57 -8.57 5.79 -4.93
C ALA A 57 -9.37 6.53 -6.01
N GLN A 58 -8.73 7.49 -6.66
CA GLN A 58 -9.35 8.43 -7.61
C GLN A 58 -8.97 8.14 -9.07
N GLY A 59 -7.76 7.60 -9.29
CA GLY A 59 -7.11 7.58 -10.61
C GLY A 59 -7.79 6.72 -11.67
N GLY A 60 -8.21 5.53 -11.35
CA GLY A 60 -8.68 4.53 -12.31
C GLY A 60 -7.94 3.21 -12.18
N LEU A 61 -8.23 2.32 -13.12
CA LEU A 61 -7.67 1.00 -13.27
C LEU A 61 -6.99 0.91 -14.64
N ALA A 62 -5.67 0.67 -14.69
CA ALA A 62 -4.95 0.53 -15.95
C ALA A 62 -5.25 -0.81 -16.61
N ALA A 63 -5.76 -0.79 -17.84
CA ALA A 63 -5.94 -1.97 -18.68
C ALA A 63 -5.92 -1.61 -20.15
N VAL A 64 -5.30 -2.45 -20.94
CA VAL A 64 -5.30 -2.31 -22.40
C VAL A 64 -6.61 -2.88 -22.93
N ASP A 65 -7.33 -2.06 -23.69
CA ASP A 65 -8.53 -2.46 -24.40
C ASP A 65 -8.12 -3.30 -25.63
N PRO A 66 -8.58 -4.55 -25.75
CA PRO A 66 -8.24 -5.39 -26.91
C PRO A 66 -8.65 -4.82 -28.26
N ASP A 67 -9.66 -3.93 -28.27
CA ASP A 67 -10.14 -3.28 -29.47
C ASP A 67 -9.38 -1.98 -29.82
N ASP A 68 -8.40 -1.59 -29.00
CA ASP A 68 -7.58 -0.40 -29.23
C ASP A 68 -6.43 -0.74 -30.22
N PRO A 69 -6.44 -0.17 -31.43
CA PRO A 69 -5.46 -0.55 -32.47
C PRO A 69 -4.05 0.00 -32.21
N ILE A 70 -3.88 0.90 -31.24
CA ILE A 70 -2.60 1.59 -31.01
C ILE A 70 -1.92 1.22 -29.69
N ASP A 71 -2.67 0.62 -28.73
CA ASP A 71 -2.10 0.15 -27.47
C ASP A 71 -1.98 -1.38 -27.44
N SER A 72 -1.10 -1.90 -26.58
CA SER A 72 -0.85 -3.33 -26.46
C SER A 72 -0.42 -3.68 -25.02
N PRO A 73 -0.79 -4.87 -24.50
CA PRO A 73 -0.30 -5.34 -23.21
C PRO A 73 1.22 -5.27 -23.06
N ILE A 74 1.98 -5.54 -24.12
CA ILE A 74 3.44 -5.45 -24.09
C ILE A 74 3.95 -4.03 -23.80
N TYR A 75 3.24 -2.99 -24.26
CA TYR A 75 3.60 -1.60 -23.95
C TYR A 75 3.31 -1.26 -22.48
N HIS A 76 2.21 -1.78 -21.92
CA HIS A 76 1.92 -1.63 -20.51
C HIS A 76 2.91 -2.40 -19.63
N MET A 77 3.33 -3.59 -20.05
CA MET A 77 4.39 -4.35 -19.38
C MET A 77 5.71 -3.56 -19.39
N PHE A 78 6.09 -3.00 -20.53
CA PHE A 78 7.29 -2.18 -20.67
C PHE A 78 7.25 -0.94 -19.77
N ASP A 79 6.12 -0.21 -19.75
CA ASP A 79 5.96 0.96 -18.89
C ASP A 79 6.05 0.59 -17.40
N THR A 80 5.49 -0.56 -17.01
CA THR A 80 5.55 -1.06 -15.63
C THR A 80 6.97 -1.46 -15.27
N TRP A 81 7.66 -2.22 -16.12
CA TRP A 81 9.06 -2.60 -15.96
C TRP A 81 9.98 -1.40 -15.86
N LYS A 82 9.92 -0.49 -16.83
CA LYS A 82 10.70 0.76 -16.83
C LYS A 82 10.33 1.64 -15.63
N GLY A 83 9.05 1.77 -15.33
CA GLY A 83 8.51 2.57 -14.23
C GLY A 83 8.99 2.08 -12.87
N SER A 84 9.11 0.76 -12.68
CA SER A 84 9.61 0.12 -11.47
C SER A 84 11.12 0.31 -11.23
N ASP A 85 11.81 0.97 -12.13
CA ASP A 85 13.28 1.05 -12.22
C ASP A 85 13.95 -0.31 -12.44
N CYS A 86 13.32 -1.13 -13.30
CA CYS A 86 13.78 -2.46 -13.69
C CYS A 86 13.93 -3.44 -12.52
N THR A 87 13.02 -3.37 -11.54
CA THR A 87 13.06 -4.21 -10.35
C THR A 87 11.76 -4.98 -10.10
N ALA A 88 10.75 -4.84 -10.94
CA ALA A 88 9.57 -5.70 -10.89
C ALA A 88 9.91 -7.09 -11.46
N ASP A 89 9.29 -8.16 -10.97
CA ASP A 89 9.39 -9.47 -11.58
C ASP A 89 8.61 -9.52 -12.90
N GLN A 90 9.24 -9.88 -13.99
CA GLN A 90 8.66 -9.80 -15.33
C GLN A 90 7.47 -10.74 -15.52
N ASP A 91 7.49 -11.94 -14.95
CA ASP A 91 6.39 -12.89 -14.98
C ASP A 91 5.15 -12.38 -14.20
N VAL A 92 5.37 -11.72 -13.07
CA VAL A 92 4.30 -11.07 -12.31
C VAL A 92 3.70 -9.91 -13.10
N VAL A 93 4.56 -9.09 -13.72
CA VAL A 93 4.12 -7.97 -14.58
C VAL A 93 3.28 -8.48 -15.74
N GLN A 94 3.75 -9.51 -16.45
CA GLN A 94 3.02 -10.13 -17.55
C GLN A 94 1.66 -10.64 -17.10
N ARG A 95 1.63 -11.47 -16.05
CA ARG A 95 0.41 -12.11 -15.56
C ARG A 95 -0.68 -11.10 -15.17
N ILE A 96 -0.28 -10.03 -14.48
CA ILE A 96 -1.22 -9.01 -14.02
C ILE A 96 -1.73 -8.16 -15.20
N VAL A 97 -0.83 -7.72 -16.08
CA VAL A 97 -1.20 -6.86 -17.22
C VAL A 97 -2.10 -7.57 -18.22
N GLU A 98 -1.80 -8.83 -18.56
CA GLU A 98 -2.61 -9.63 -19.49
C GLU A 98 -4.02 -9.92 -18.94
N SER A 99 -4.18 -9.98 -17.62
CA SER A 99 -5.48 -10.24 -16.99
C SER A 99 -6.33 -8.96 -16.78
N ALA A 100 -5.76 -7.78 -17.03
CA ALA A 100 -6.33 -6.49 -16.62
C ALA A 100 -7.71 -6.20 -17.21
N TRP A 101 -7.90 -6.42 -18.51
CA TRP A 101 -9.14 -6.11 -19.19
C TRP A 101 -10.29 -7.01 -18.76
N ASP A 102 -10.02 -8.28 -18.53
CA ASP A 102 -11.01 -9.22 -18.01
C ASP A 102 -11.56 -8.78 -16.66
N GLU A 103 -10.73 -8.19 -15.81
CA GLU A 103 -11.15 -7.70 -14.49
C GLU A 103 -12.01 -6.42 -14.59
N ILE A 104 -11.77 -5.56 -15.57
CA ILE A 104 -12.67 -4.43 -15.89
C ILE A 104 -14.06 -4.95 -16.27
N LEU A 105 -14.11 -5.90 -17.19
CA LEU A 105 -15.39 -6.51 -17.62
C LEU A 105 -16.05 -7.29 -16.48
N TRP A 106 -15.27 -7.94 -15.61
CA TRP A 106 -15.78 -8.63 -14.44
C TRP A 106 -16.49 -7.68 -13.47
N LEU A 107 -15.90 -6.51 -13.19
CA LEU A 107 -16.50 -5.46 -12.36
C LEU A 107 -17.76 -4.86 -13.02
N GLU A 108 -17.70 -4.57 -14.32
CA GLU A 108 -18.82 -4.00 -15.07
C GLU A 108 -20.04 -4.91 -15.01
N ARG A 109 -19.88 -6.20 -15.25
CA ARG A 109 -20.97 -7.20 -15.17
C ARG A 109 -21.60 -7.29 -13.78
N ARG A 110 -20.94 -6.77 -12.74
CA ARG A 110 -21.43 -6.71 -11.35
C ARG A 110 -21.95 -5.35 -10.93
N GLY A 111 -22.08 -4.44 -11.90
CA GLY A 111 -22.71 -3.13 -11.70
C GLY A 111 -21.73 -1.98 -11.42
N MET A 112 -20.43 -2.14 -11.68
CA MET A 112 -19.50 -1.02 -11.67
C MET A 112 -19.88 0.01 -12.74
N LEU A 113 -20.06 1.25 -12.33
CA LEU A 113 -20.50 2.35 -13.19
C LEU A 113 -19.29 3.12 -13.73
N TYR A 114 -18.63 2.58 -14.73
CA TYR A 114 -17.55 3.31 -15.41
C TYR A 114 -18.07 4.51 -16.19
N THR A 115 -17.27 5.57 -16.24
CA THR A 115 -17.50 6.72 -17.12
C THR A 115 -17.43 6.26 -18.58
N ARG A 116 -18.35 6.78 -19.40
CA ARG A 116 -18.40 6.50 -20.85
C ARG A 116 -18.18 7.76 -21.66
N ASN A 117 -17.60 7.60 -22.85
CA ASN A 117 -17.46 8.65 -23.83
C ASN A 117 -18.78 8.86 -24.61
N GLU A 118 -18.79 9.81 -25.54
CA GLU A 118 -19.95 10.15 -26.36
C GLU A 118 -20.46 8.99 -27.24
N GLU A 119 -19.57 8.04 -27.57
CA GLU A 119 -19.90 6.82 -28.32
C GLU A 119 -20.43 5.68 -27.44
N GLY A 120 -20.55 5.91 -26.13
CA GLY A 120 -20.99 4.90 -25.16
C GLY A 120 -19.91 3.87 -24.77
N LYS A 121 -18.66 4.01 -25.25
CA LYS A 121 -17.54 3.16 -24.89
C LYS A 121 -16.96 3.59 -23.53
N LEU A 122 -16.20 2.70 -22.87
CA LEU A 122 -15.49 3.01 -21.64
C LEU A 122 -14.53 4.18 -21.87
N ALA A 123 -14.68 5.25 -21.09
CA ALA A 123 -13.78 6.37 -21.14
C ALA A 123 -12.43 5.98 -20.53
N LYS A 124 -11.35 6.39 -21.19
CA LYS A 124 -9.97 6.13 -20.76
C LYS A 124 -9.23 7.45 -20.62
N ARG A 125 -8.29 7.52 -19.67
CA ARG A 125 -7.41 8.68 -19.48
C ARG A 125 -5.95 8.25 -19.38
N THR A 126 -5.05 9.19 -19.65
CA THR A 126 -3.61 8.98 -19.52
C THR A 126 -3.10 9.40 -18.15
N PHE A 127 -1.99 8.81 -17.75
CA PHE A 127 -1.21 9.19 -16.57
C PHE A 127 0.27 9.21 -16.90
N GLY A 128 1.07 9.88 -16.06
CA GLY A 128 2.52 9.95 -16.21
C GLY A 128 3.16 8.56 -16.23
N GLY A 129 4.02 8.34 -17.22
CA GLY A 129 4.74 7.09 -17.41
C GLY A 129 4.01 6.04 -18.25
N HIS A 130 2.73 6.23 -18.60
CA HIS A 130 2.03 5.36 -19.54
C HIS A 130 2.27 5.79 -20.98
N SER A 131 2.81 4.86 -21.79
CA SER A 131 3.21 5.12 -23.16
C SER A 131 2.78 4.02 -24.13
N ILE A 132 2.66 4.39 -25.41
CA ILE A 132 2.55 3.44 -26.53
C ILE A 132 3.91 3.24 -27.17
N ARG A 133 4.09 2.13 -27.89
CA ARG A 133 5.28 1.83 -28.70
C ARG A 133 6.61 2.08 -27.96
N PHE A 134 6.67 1.63 -26.70
CA PHE A 134 7.90 1.72 -25.88
C PHE A 134 8.38 3.16 -25.60
N GLY A 135 7.47 4.12 -25.50
CA GLY A 135 7.78 5.52 -25.13
C GLY A 135 7.55 6.56 -26.22
N GLU A 136 6.97 6.20 -27.38
CA GLU A 136 6.78 7.14 -28.50
C GLU A 136 5.58 8.11 -28.32
N GLY A 137 4.62 7.78 -27.44
CA GLY A 137 3.45 8.62 -27.20
C GLY A 137 2.72 8.24 -25.91
N SER A 138 1.76 9.05 -25.49
CA SER A 138 0.96 8.76 -24.30
C SER A 138 -0.07 7.67 -24.55
N ALA A 139 -0.21 6.71 -23.62
CA ALA A 139 -1.25 5.70 -23.66
C ALA A 139 -2.48 6.14 -22.84
N PHE A 140 -3.68 5.84 -23.36
CA PHE A 140 -4.97 6.06 -22.71
C PHE A 140 -5.52 4.71 -22.26
N ARG A 141 -5.09 4.22 -21.11
CA ARG A 141 -5.47 2.89 -20.61
C ARG A 141 -6.10 2.87 -19.22
N ALA A 142 -6.19 4.02 -18.55
CA ALA A 142 -6.84 4.07 -17.24
C ALA A 142 -8.36 4.22 -17.39
N VAL A 143 -9.10 3.14 -17.18
CA VAL A 143 -10.57 3.13 -17.09
C VAL A 143 -10.98 3.64 -15.70
N PHE A 144 -12.03 4.47 -15.61
CA PHE A 144 -12.34 5.20 -14.39
C PHE A 144 -13.85 5.44 -14.21
N GLU A 145 -14.26 5.73 -12.98
CA GLU A 145 -15.55 6.31 -12.63
C GLU A 145 -15.31 7.72 -12.08
N SER A 146 -15.47 8.76 -12.92
CA SER A 146 -15.17 10.15 -12.53
C SER A 146 -13.82 10.24 -11.81
N ASP A 147 -13.75 10.82 -10.61
CA ASP A 147 -12.58 10.84 -9.71
C ASP A 147 -12.82 10.04 -8.41
N ARG A 148 -13.66 8.98 -8.49
CA ARG A 148 -14.04 8.11 -7.36
C ARG A 148 -13.99 6.61 -7.68
N THR A 149 -13.15 6.20 -8.59
CA THR A 149 -13.07 4.82 -9.10
C THR A 149 -12.96 3.77 -7.98
N GLY A 150 -12.13 4.02 -6.97
CA GLY A 150 -11.96 3.10 -5.85
C GLY A 150 -13.23 2.92 -5.01
N LYS A 151 -14.05 3.97 -4.88
CA LYS A 151 -15.34 3.89 -4.18
C LYS A 151 -16.32 3.00 -4.94
N GLY A 152 -16.44 3.18 -6.27
CA GLY A 152 -17.29 2.35 -7.11
C GLY A 152 -16.87 0.88 -7.08
N ILE A 153 -15.57 0.59 -7.20
CA ILE A 153 -15.03 -0.77 -7.10
C ILE A 153 -15.37 -1.40 -5.75
N LEU A 154 -15.14 -0.68 -4.66
CA LEU A 154 -15.39 -1.18 -3.31
C LEU A 154 -16.88 -1.43 -3.04
N ASP A 155 -17.75 -0.53 -3.48
CA ASP A 155 -19.20 -0.68 -3.34
C ASP A 155 -19.72 -1.88 -4.13
N THR A 156 -19.22 -2.06 -5.36
CA THR A 156 -19.56 -3.21 -6.21
C THR A 156 -19.19 -4.52 -5.55
N MET A 157 -17.93 -4.67 -5.10
CA MET A 157 -17.46 -5.91 -4.50
C MET A 157 -18.06 -6.18 -3.12
N TRP A 158 -18.28 -5.13 -2.31
CA TRP A 158 -18.96 -5.29 -1.03
C TRP A 158 -20.43 -5.70 -1.22
N GLY A 159 -21.13 -5.09 -2.20
CA GLY A 159 -22.49 -5.48 -2.57
C GLY A 159 -22.60 -6.95 -2.96
N GLU A 160 -21.68 -7.45 -3.78
CA GLU A 160 -21.60 -8.87 -4.15
C GLU A 160 -21.34 -9.78 -2.94
N ALA A 161 -20.43 -9.40 -2.06
CA ALA A 161 -20.14 -10.18 -0.86
C ALA A 161 -21.36 -10.27 0.08
N VAL A 162 -22.07 -9.16 0.30
CA VAL A 162 -23.32 -9.15 1.09
C VAL A 162 -24.40 -9.99 0.46
N LYS A 163 -24.60 -9.86 -0.85
CA LYS A 163 -25.58 -10.66 -1.61
C LYS A 163 -25.32 -12.16 -1.50
N LYS A 164 -24.06 -12.57 -1.43
CA LYS A 164 -23.64 -13.96 -1.24
C LYS A 164 -23.62 -14.41 0.23
N GLY A 165 -24.06 -13.57 1.18
CA GLY A 165 -24.19 -13.93 2.59
C GLY A 165 -22.87 -14.01 3.35
N VAL A 166 -21.81 -13.34 2.89
CA VAL A 166 -20.50 -13.34 3.57
C VAL A 166 -20.62 -12.80 4.99
N LYS A 167 -19.98 -13.49 5.93
CA LYS A 167 -19.92 -13.07 7.34
C LYS A 167 -18.79 -12.07 7.54
N PHE A 168 -19.10 -10.87 8.04
CA PHE A 168 -18.14 -9.83 8.36
C PHE A 168 -17.99 -9.64 9.88
N TYR A 169 -16.76 -9.72 10.35
CA TYR A 169 -16.38 -9.37 11.72
C TYR A 169 -15.68 -8.00 11.69
N ASN A 170 -16.48 -6.95 11.88
CA ASN A 170 -16.01 -5.58 11.91
C ASN A 170 -15.46 -5.20 13.30
N GLN A 171 -14.50 -4.26 13.35
CA GLN A 171 -13.84 -3.81 14.57
C GLN A 171 -13.08 -4.94 15.30
N HIS A 172 -12.45 -5.81 14.52
CA HIS A 172 -11.58 -6.87 15.04
C HIS A 172 -10.14 -6.64 14.57
N LEU A 173 -9.20 -6.61 15.50
CA LEU A 173 -7.76 -6.56 15.21
C LEU A 173 -7.25 -7.98 15.02
N LEU A 174 -6.40 -8.18 14.02
CA LEU A 174 -5.51 -9.33 13.94
C LEU A 174 -4.39 -9.13 14.95
N THR A 175 -4.25 -10.00 15.94
CA THR A 175 -3.24 -9.84 16.98
C THR A 175 -2.12 -10.88 16.92
N GLU A 176 -2.38 -12.04 16.32
CA GLU A 176 -1.41 -13.12 16.19
C GLU A 176 -1.80 -14.05 15.04
N LEU A 177 -0.81 -14.67 14.37
CA LEU A 177 -1.01 -15.80 13.48
C LEU A 177 -0.72 -17.11 14.24
N LEU A 178 -1.51 -18.13 13.99
CA LEU A 178 -1.35 -19.43 14.62
C LEU A 178 -0.62 -20.40 13.69
N PHE A 179 0.47 -20.97 14.18
CA PHE A 179 1.29 -21.91 13.41
C PHE A 179 1.32 -23.30 14.05
N ASN A 180 1.32 -24.32 13.20
CA ASN A 180 1.55 -25.71 13.60
C ASN A 180 2.49 -26.38 12.59
N HIS A 181 3.63 -26.91 13.06
CA HIS A 181 4.67 -27.53 12.22
C HIS A 181 5.05 -26.70 10.98
N GLY A 182 5.18 -25.38 11.15
CA GLY A 182 5.56 -24.43 10.07
C GLY A 182 4.42 -24.01 9.14
N ALA A 183 3.21 -24.58 9.27
CA ALA A 183 2.03 -24.16 8.51
C ALA A 183 1.17 -23.18 9.31
N CYS A 184 0.57 -22.20 8.65
CA CYS A 184 -0.42 -21.32 9.25
C CYS A 184 -1.77 -22.05 9.33
N VAL A 185 -2.34 -22.12 10.52
CA VAL A 185 -3.59 -22.84 10.82
C VAL A 185 -4.70 -21.92 11.36
N GLY A 186 -4.49 -20.61 11.32
CA GLY A 186 -5.47 -19.63 11.76
C GLY A 186 -4.86 -18.38 12.38
N ALA A 187 -5.65 -17.68 13.19
CA ALA A 187 -5.26 -16.41 13.79
C ALA A 187 -5.97 -16.14 15.12
N VAL A 188 -5.40 -15.25 15.93
CA VAL A 188 -6.05 -14.64 17.09
C VAL A 188 -6.58 -13.26 16.72
N LEU A 189 -7.81 -13.00 17.09
CA LEU A 189 -8.49 -11.73 16.87
C LEU A 189 -8.85 -11.08 18.20
N PHE A 190 -8.78 -9.75 18.25
CA PHE A 190 -9.32 -8.97 19.35
C PHE A 190 -10.57 -8.18 18.91
N ASP A 191 -11.73 -8.52 19.46
CA ASP A 191 -12.99 -7.81 19.27
C ASP A 191 -12.97 -6.52 20.10
N GLN A 192 -12.68 -5.40 19.45
CA GLN A 192 -12.57 -4.09 20.08
C GLN A 192 -13.89 -3.63 20.72
N LYS A 193 -15.02 -4.06 20.14
CA LYS A 193 -16.36 -3.65 20.60
C LYS A 193 -16.75 -4.36 21.87
N LYS A 194 -16.44 -5.63 22.02
CA LYS A 194 -16.81 -6.47 23.17
C LYS A 194 -15.66 -6.69 24.15
N GLY A 195 -14.43 -6.28 23.80
CA GLY A 195 -13.27 -6.43 24.65
C GLY A 195 -12.90 -7.89 24.91
N ARG A 196 -12.93 -8.74 23.88
CA ARG A 196 -12.70 -10.18 24.01
C ARG A 196 -11.74 -10.72 22.93
N PHE A 197 -11.08 -11.81 23.26
CA PHE A 197 -10.20 -12.53 22.34
C PHE A 197 -10.94 -13.69 21.70
N ILE A 198 -10.73 -13.86 20.41
CA ILE A 198 -11.33 -14.91 19.58
C ILE A 198 -10.20 -15.67 18.91
N SER A 199 -10.18 -16.98 19.07
CA SER A 199 -9.33 -17.86 18.29
C SER A 199 -10.07 -18.33 17.04
N VAL A 200 -9.42 -18.22 15.89
CA VAL A 200 -9.96 -18.68 14.61
C VAL A 200 -9.07 -19.78 14.04
N ALA A 201 -9.58 -21.00 13.96
CA ALA A 201 -8.95 -22.06 13.20
C ALA A 201 -9.36 -21.93 11.73
N ALA A 202 -8.40 -21.83 10.82
CA ALA A 202 -8.62 -21.69 9.39
C ALA A 202 -7.67 -22.59 8.60
N LYS A 203 -8.15 -23.19 7.51
CA LYS A 203 -7.30 -23.95 6.59
C LYS A 203 -6.43 -23.02 5.72
N ALA A 204 -6.99 -21.88 5.35
CA ALA A 204 -6.28 -20.82 4.62
C ALA A 204 -6.51 -19.47 5.29
N THR A 205 -5.45 -18.70 5.52
CA THR A 205 -5.48 -17.32 6.05
C THR A 205 -4.93 -16.38 4.97
N VAL A 206 -5.75 -15.43 4.53
CA VAL A 206 -5.40 -14.45 3.51
C VAL A 206 -5.26 -13.07 4.16
N LEU A 207 -4.05 -12.51 4.15
CA LEU A 207 -3.78 -11.17 4.63
C LEU A 207 -4.03 -10.16 3.50
N SER A 208 -4.94 -9.21 3.73
CA SER A 208 -5.28 -8.12 2.81
C SER A 208 -5.47 -6.80 3.57
N THR A 209 -4.56 -6.55 4.50
CA THR A 209 -4.66 -5.52 5.54
C THR A 209 -4.34 -4.10 5.06
N GLY A 210 -3.91 -3.95 3.80
CA GLY A 210 -3.52 -2.66 3.22
C GLY A 210 -2.14 -2.19 3.68
N GLY A 211 -1.80 -0.97 3.31
CA GLY A 211 -0.46 -0.41 3.49
C GLY A 211 -0.14 0.08 4.90
N SER A 212 1.02 0.73 5.03
CA SER A 212 1.64 1.16 6.28
C SER A 212 1.90 2.68 6.35
N GLY A 213 1.18 3.48 5.57
CA GLY A 213 1.48 4.91 5.43
C GLY A 213 1.42 5.73 6.71
N GLN A 214 0.79 5.22 7.77
CA GLN A 214 0.76 5.86 9.08
C GLN A 214 2.11 5.84 9.82
N VAL A 215 3.13 5.22 9.25
CA VAL A 215 4.54 5.38 9.66
C VAL A 215 5.02 6.83 9.46
N PHE A 216 4.45 7.57 8.50
CA PHE A 216 4.85 8.93 8.15
C PHE A 216 3.86 10.00 8.65
N ARG A 217 4.38 11.20 9.00
CA ARG A 217 3.55 12.33 9.44
C ARG A 217 2.68 12.87 8.31
N VAL A 218 3.26 13.00 7.10
CA VAL A 218 2.56 13.48 5.92
C VAL A 218 2.27 12.29 5.02
N THR A 219 1.02 11.87 4.97
CA THR A 219 0.58 10.68 4.23
C THR A 219 -0.81 10.89 3.66
N THR A 220 -1.05 10.35 2.47
CA THR A 220 -2.37 10.28 1.84
C THR A 220 -3.17 9.06 2.29
N ASN A 221 -2.58 8.23 3.13
CA ASN A 221 -3.20 7.00 3.61
C ASN A 221 -4.24 7.26 4.70
N CYS A 222 -5.29 6.46 4.70
CA CYS A 222 -6.28 6.45 5.78
C CYS A 222 -5.63 6.13 7.13
N ARG A 223 -6.24 6.63 8.22
CA ARG A 223 -5.73 6.44 9.60
C ARG A 223 -5.55 4.98 10.02
N GLN A 224 -6.28 4.07 9.41
CA GLN A 224 -6.21 2.63 9.67
C GLN A 224 -5.05 1.92 8.94
N ASN A 225 -4.30 2.59 8.06
CA ASN A 225 -3.16 2.00 7.36
C ASN A 225 -1.90 2.00 8.24
N THR A 226 -1.94 1.21 9.31
CA THR A 226 -0.89 1.08 10.32
C THR A 226 -0.01 -0.16 10.13
N GLY A 227 -0.13 -0.83 8.95
CA GLY A 227 0.72 -1.94 8.57
C GLY A 227 0.51 -3.21 9.40
N ASP A 228 -0.71 -3.47 9.88
CA ASP A 228 -0.97 -4.52 10.88
C ASP A 228 -0.57 -5.91 10.40
N GLY A 229 -0.91 -6.28 9.16
CA GLY A 229 -0.53 -7.60 8.63
C GLY A 229 0.98 -7.78 8.53
N LEU A 230 1.69 -6.78 7.99
CA LEU A 230 3.15 -6.83 7.90
C LEU A 230 3.80 -6.75 9.29
N GLY A 231 3.25 -5.97 10.22
CA GLY A 231 3.71 -5.89 11.60
C GLY A 231 3.59 -7.24 12.32
N VAL A 232 2.47 -7.96 12.13
CA VAL A 232 2.29 -9.32 12.69
C VAL A 232 3.27 -10.32 12.07
N ILE A 233 3.52 -10.25 10.77
CA ILE A 233 4.53 -11.07 10.08
C ILE A 233 5.92 -10.85 10.70
N LEU A 234 6.35 -9.62 10.86
CA LEU A 234 7.65 -9.28 11.47
C LEU A 234 7.75 -9.74 12.93
N GLN A 235 6.66 -9.68 13.70
CA GLN A 235 6.61 -10.16 15.09
C GLN A 235 6.74 -11.67 15.20
N HIS A 236 6.43 -12.41 14.13
CA HIS A 236 6.66 -13.86 14.04
C HIS A 236 8.03 -14.23 13.46
N GLY A 237 8.94 -13.25 13.30
CA GLY A 237 10.25 -13.48 12.70
C GLY A 237 10.20 -13.85 11.21
N LEU A 238 9.11 -13.50 10.53
CA LEU A 238 8.96 -13.66 9.09
C LEU A 238 9.40 -12.37 8.37
N PRO A 239 9.88 -12.46 7.11
CA PRO A 239 10.48 -11.33 6.44
C PRO A 239 9.47 -10.34 5.85
N ALA A 240 9.93 -9.08 5.68
CA ALA A 240 9.42 -8.14 4.71
C ALA A 240 10.31 -8.16 3.47
N MET A 241 9.75 -7.92 2.28
CA MET A 241 10.48 -7.74 1.02
C MET A 241 10.43 -6.29 0.57
N ASP A 242 11.57 -5.73 0.15
CA ASP A 242 11.76 -4.34 -0.30
C ASP A 242 11.14 -3.28 0.63
N PRO A 243 11.31 -3.36 1.96
CA PRO A 243 10.65 -2.44 2.87
C PRO A 243 11.10 -0.98 2.70
N GLU A 244 12.29 -0.73 2.12
CA GLU A 244 12.79 0.60 1.77
C GLU A 244 12.10 1.22 0.55
N ALA A 245 11.36 0.43 -0.23
CA ALA A 245 10.65 0.86 -1.42
C ALA A 245 9.31 1.54 -1.06
N VAL A 246 9.38 2.83 -0.72
CA VAL A 246 8.25 3.65 -0.29
C VAL A 246 8.04 4.81 -1.24
N GLN A 247 6.86 4.89 -1.86
CA GLN A 247 6.52 5.94 -2.81
C GLN A 247 5.90 7.16 -2.12
N PHE A 248 6.38 8.34 -2.50
CA PHE A 248 5.78 9.63 -2.13
C PHE A 248 5.01 10.20 -3.33
N HIS A 249 3.76 10.59 -3.12
CA HIS A 249 2.97 11.28 -4.12
C HIS A 249 3.27 12.78 -4.08
N PRO A 250 3.53 13.44 -5.23
CA PRO A 250 3.95 14.83 -5.23
C PRO A 250 2.91 15.82 -4.73
N THR A 251 1.62 15.49 -4.83
CA THR A 251 0.51 16.42 -4.59
C THR A 251 -0.41 15.93 -3.46
N GLY A 252 0.15 15.64 -2.27
CA GLY A 252 -0.65 15.53 -1.05
C GLY A 252 -1.07 16.93 -0.57
N VAL A 253 -2.34 17.09 -0.21
CA VAL A 253 -2.89 18.37 0.28
C VAL A 253 -2.40 18.63 1.69
N VAL A 254 -1.82 19.78 1.93
CA VAL A 254 -1.31 20.19 3.24
C VAL A 254 -2.48 20.38 4.21
N GLY A 255 -2.32 19.85 5.43
CA GLY A 255 -3.33 19.82 6.48
C GLY A 255 -4.05 18.49 6.56
N PRO A 256 -5.07 18.21 5.76
CA PRO A 256 -5.81 16.95 5.85
C PRO A 256 -5.03 15.72 5.38
N GLY A 257 -3.89 15.89 4.69
CA GLY A 257 -3.09 14.79 4.16
C GLY A 257 -3.78 14.01 3.03
N ILE A 258 -4.80 14.57 2.38
CA ILE A 258 -5.58 13.85 1.37
C ILE A 258 -4.92 13.99 0.01
N LEU A 259 -5.12 12.96 -0.81
CA LEU A 259 -4.61 12.92 -2.16
C LEU A 259 -5.30 13.98 -3.06
N ALA A 260 -4.52 14.92 -3.58
CA ALA A 260 -4.88 15.61 -4.81
C ALA A 260 -4.32 14.79 -5.98
N SER A 261 -5.19 14.03 -6.66
CA SER A 261 -4.76 13.00 -7.61
C SER A 261 -3.93 13.57 -8.77
N GLU A 262 -3.20 12.70 -9.43
CA GLU A 262 -2.41 13.04 -10.61
C GLU A 262 -3.26 13.60 -11.76
N ALA A 263 -4.57 13.36 -11.75
CA ALA A 263 -5.51 13.94 -12.71
C ALA A 263 -5.42 15.47 -12.76
N LEU A 264 -5.09 16.15 -11.64
CA LEU A 264 -4.87 17.61 -11.63
C LEU A 264 -3.79 18.03 -12.62
N ARG A 265 -2.67 17.30 -12.63
CA ARG A 265 -1.56 17.56 -13.55
C ARG A 265 -1.88 17.09 -14.97
N GLY A 266 -2.59 15.96 -15.09
CA GLY A 266 -3.09 15.44 -16.37
C GLY A 266 -4.05 16.36 -17.08
N GLU A 267 -4.86 17.13 -16.35
CA GLU A 267 -5.76 18.14 -16.91
C GLU A 267 -5.09 19.54 -17.09
N GLY A 268 -3.79 19.63 -16.82
CA GLY A 268 -2.99 20.84 -17.09
C GLY A 268 -2.61 21.66 -15.86
N GLY A 269 -2.75 21.15 -14.66
CA GLY A 269 -2.30 21.84 -13.44
C GLY A 269 -0.78 22.02 -13.41
N ILE A 270 -0.33 23.21 -13.00
CA ILE A 270 1.07 23.64 -13.01
C ILE A 270 1.59 23.78 -11.58
N LEU A 271 2.72 23.12 -11.29
CA LEU A 271 3.40 23.27 -10.00
C LEU A 271 4.21 24.58 -9.96
N ARG A 272 4.05 25.34 -8.87
CA ARG A 272 4.72 26.63 -8.64
C ARG A 272 5.37 26.69 -7.27
N ASN A 273 6.53 27.32 -7.22
CA ASN A 273 7.23 27.61 -5.96
C ASN A 273 6.70 28.91 -5.28
N LYS A 274 7.36 29.34 -4.21
CA LYS A 274 7.05 30.57 -3.46
C LYS A 274 7.04 31.85 -4.35
N ASN A 275 7.90 31.89 -5.37
CA ASN A 275 8.02 33.00 -6.30
C ASN A 275 6.98 32.91 -7.43
N LEU A 276 6.09 31.95 -7.41
CA LEU A 276 5.11 31.64 -8.47
C LEU A 276 5.72 31.14 -9.79
N GLU A 277 6.99 30.75 -9.78
CA GLU A 277 7.69 30.22 -10.94
C GLU A 277 7.28 28.78 -11.21
N PRO A 278 6.95 28.40 -12.46
CA PRO A 278 6.78 27.02 -12.86
C PRO A 278 8.15 26.35 -12.96
N TYR A 279 8.46 25.43 -12.06
CA TYR A 279 9.84 24.91 -11.92
C TYR A 279 10.06 23.53 -12.56
N MET A 280 9.02 22.81 -12.94
CA MET A 280 9.18 21.42 -13.42
C MET A 280 10.00 21.29 -14.71
N GLU A 281 10.05 22.33 -15.55
CA GLU A 281 10.89 22.36 -16.75
C GLU A 281 12.39 22.26 -16.42
N LYS A 282 12.82 22.74 -15.26
CA LYS A 282 14.21 22.62 -14.76
C LYS A 282 14.57 21.16 -14.45
N TYR A 283 13.63 20.37 -13.94
CA TYR A 283 13.85 19.01 -13.43
C TYR A 283 13.48 17.91 -14.44
N ALA A 284 12.52 18.17 -15.30
CA ALA A 284 12.01 17.25 -16.30
C ALA A 284 11.64 18.00 -17.59
N PRO A 285 12.60 18.41 -18.43
CA PRO A 285 12.36 19.32 -19.56
C PRO A 285 11.34 18.81 -20.59
N LYS A 286 11.25 17.49 -20.78
CA LYS A 286 10.35 16.87 -21.77
C LYS A 286 8.92 16.70 -21.23
N MET A 287 8.77 16.16 -20.04
CA MET A 287 7.48 15.79 -19.47
C MET A 287 6.91 16.84 -18.50
N LYS A 288 7.74 17.75 -18.00
CA LYS A 288 7.35 18.81 -17.05
C LYS A 288 6.50 18.26 -15.91
N ASP A 289 5.34 18.83 -15.66
CA ASP A 289 4.42 18.42 -14.59
C ASP A 289 3.86 16.99 -14.78
N LEU A 290 3.99 16.39 -15.95
CA LEU A 290 3.60 15.02 -16.26
C LEU A 290 4.72 13.98 -16.05
N ALA A 291 5.86 14.39 -15.49
CA ALA A 291 6.92 13.46 -15.12
C ALA A 291 6.44 12.45 -14.05
N PRO A 292 7.08 11.26 -13.95
CA PRO A 292 6.75 10.27 -12.93
C PRO A 292 6.78 10.81 -11.51
N ARG A 293 6.03 10.17 -10.62
CA ARG A 293 5.79 10.63 -9.25
C ARG A 293 7.06 10.86 -8.44
N ASP A 294 8.01 9.94 -8.55
CA ASP A 294 9.31 10.06 -7.87
C ASP A 294 10.11 11.28 -8.33
N VAL A 295 10.12 11.57 -9.62
CA VAL A 295 10.78 12.76 -10.19
C VAL A 295 10.11 14.04 -9.69
N VAL A 296 8.79 14.13 -9.77
CA VAL A 296 8.04 15.33 -9.31
C VAL A 296 8.15 15.49 -7.80
N SER A 297 8.11 14.40 -7.02
CA SER A 297 8.26 14.47 -5.56
C SER A 297 9.64 14.98 -5.16
N ARG A 298 10.70 14.52 -5.85
CA ARG A 298 12.05 15.06 -5.62
C ARG A 298 12.15 16.55 -5.97
N ALA A 299 11.57 16.96 -7.11
CA ALA A 299 11.56 18.36 -7.51
C ALA A 299 10.85 19.25 -6.48
N ASN A 300 9.68 18.85 -6.00
CA ASN A 300 8.93 19.57 -4.97
C ASN A 300 9.73 19.69 -3.67
N GLU A 301 10.36 18.60 -3.23
CA GLU A 301 11.14 18.60 -1.99
C GLU A 301 12.41 19.45 -2.13
N LEU A 302 13.06 19.48 -3.31
CA LEU A 302 14.20 20.38 -3.58
C LEU A 302 13.79 21.84 -3.54
N GLU A 303 12.65 22.22 -4.16
CA GLU A 303 12.14 23.59 -4.08
C GLU A 303 11.89 24.02 -2.62
N ILE A 304 11.35 23.12 -1.79
CA ILE A 304 11.13 23.36 -0.35
C ILE A 304 12.47 23.53 0.37
N ARG A 305 13.41 22.60 0.24
CA ARG A 305 14.71 22.62 0.94
C ARG A 305 15.61 23.80 0.56
N GLU A 306 15.50 24.25 -0.69
CA GLU A 306 16.24 25.43 -1.17
C GLU A 306 15.57 26.76 -0.79
N GLY A 307 14.58 26.76 0.12
CA GLY A 307 13.90 27.96 0.64
C GLY A 307 12.88 28.59 -0.30
N ARG A 308 12.49 27.89 -1.37
CA ARG A 308 11.43 28.30 -2.28
C ARG A 308 10.08 27.66 -1.96
N GLY A 309 9.98 26.99 -0.82
CA GLY A 309 8.72 26.53 -0.22
C GLY A 309 7.96 27.68 0.46
N VAL A 310 6.68 27.44 0.73
CA VAL A 310 5.78 28.33 1.47
C VAL A 310 5.41 27.67 2.79
N LEU A 311 5.65 28.35 3.92
CA LEU A 311 5.26 27.81 5.22
C LEU A 311 3.75 27.95 5.43
N ASN A 312 3.09 26.83 5.70
CA ASN A 312 1.72 26.83 6.22
C ASN A 312 1.77 27.00 7.74
N PRO A 313 1.28 28.12 8.29
CA PRO A 313 1.42 28.40 9.73
C PRO A 313 0.55 27.50 10.60
N ASP A 314 -0.61 27.04 10.13
CA ASP A 314 -1.55 26.23 10.91
C ASP A 314 -1.01 24.83 11.19
N HIS A 315 -0.18 24.31 10.30
CA HIS A 315 0.36 22.95 10.37
C HIS A 315 1.88 22.92 10.60
N ASN A 316 2.54 24.07 10.56
CA ASN A 316 4.00 24.20 10.59
C ASN A 316 4.68 23.27 9.56
N ILE A 317 4.20 23.32 8.32
CA ILE A 317 4.64 22.47 7.20
C ILE A 317 4.89 23.34 5.98
N GLU A 318 6.07 23.22 5.37
CA GLU A 318 6.36 23.87 4.10
C GLU A 318 5.77 23.10 2.92
N HIS A 319 5.37 23.81 1.86
CA HIS A 319 4.71 23.28 0.68
C HIS A 319 5.05 24.07 -0.59
N VAL A 320 4.66 23.55 -1.73
CA VAL A 320 4.58 24.22 -3.02
C VAL A 320 3.12 24.39 -3.42
N TRP A 321 2.88 25.14 -4.48
CA TRP A 321 1.54 25.38 -5.00
C TRP A 321 1.25 24.49 -6.21
N ILE A 322 -0.01 24.04 -6.35
CA ILE A 322 -0.55 23.66 -7.64
C ILE A 322 -1.52 24.72 -8.13
N ASP A 323 -1.29 25.21 -9.33
CA ASP A 323 -2.07 26.27 -9.99
C ASP A 323 -3.05 25.63 -10.99
N LEU A 324 -4.35 25.79 -10.73
CA LEU A 324 -5.44 25.29 -11.53
C LEU A 324 -6.32 26.41 -12.10
N ARG A 325 -6.01 27.69 -11.80
CA ARG A 325 -6.84 28.86 -12.09
C ARG A 325 -7.05 29.14 -13.57
N HIS A 326 -6.17 28.61 -14.43
CA HIS A 326 -6.24 28.76 -15.88
C HIS A 326 -7.11 27.69 -16.55
N LEU A 327 -7.55 26.67 -15.79
CA LEU A 327 -8.39 25.61 -16.32
C LEU A 327 -9.84 26.08 -16.49
N SER A 328 -10.55 25.53 -17.48
CA SER A 328 -11.94 25.88 -17.75
C SER A 328 -12.89 25.40 -16.65
N ASP A 329 -14.05 26.04 -16.54
CA ASP A 329 -15.12 25.63 -15.63
C ASP A 329 -15.54 24.17 -15.87
N TYR A 330 -15.56 23.71 -17.12
CA TYR A 330 -15.84 22.31 -17.45
C TYR A 330 -14.86 21.33 -16.78
N VAL A 331 -13.57 21.65 -16.79
CA VAL A 331 -12.56 20.83 -16.12
C VAL A 331 -12.81 20.79 -14.60
N HIS A 332 -13.07 21.92 -13.97
CA HIS A 332 -13.32 21.99 -12.53
C HIS A 332 -14.63 21.32 -12.10
N ASP A 333 -15.70 21.52 -12.85
CA ASP A 333 -17.05 21.14 -12.43
C ASP A 333 -17.43 19.73 -12.89
N VAL A 334 -16.73 19.17 -13.89
CA VAL A 334 -17.01 17.85 -14.45
C VAL A 334 -15.84 16.89 -14.22
N LYS A 335 -14.63 17.22 -14.73
CA LYS A 335 -13.50 16.28 -14.71
C LYS A 335 -12.80 16.18 -13.34
N LEU A 336 -12.74 17.30 -12.60
CA LEU A 336 -12.08 17.43 -11.30
C LEU A 336 -13.07 17.82 -10.19
N LYS A 337 -14.34 17.47 -10.34
CA LYS A 337 -15.45 17.90 -9.48
C LYS A 337 -15.22 17.56 -8.00
N GLU A 338 -14.89 16.30 -7.71
CA GLU A 338 -14.70 15.85 -6.33
C GLU A 338 -13.47 16.52 -5.69
N ILE A 339 -12.36 16.62 -6.43
CA ILE A 339 -11.14 17.27 -5.96
C ILE A 339 -11.36 18.78 -5.74
N SER A 340 -12.05 19.45 -6.65
CA SER A 340 -12.41 20.88 -6.50
C SER A 340 -13.32 21.10 -5.29
N THR A 341 -14.31 20.23 -5.12
CA THR A 341 -15.19 20.24 -3.94
C THR A 341 -14.41 19.96 -2.66
N PHE A 342 -13.44 19.07 -2.72
CA PHE A 342 -12.58 18.72 -1.62
C PHE A 342 -11.72 19.91 -1.15
N PHE A 343 -11.05 20.62 -2.05
CA PHE A 343 -10.30 21.84 -1.69
C PHE A 343 -11.21 22.86 -1.00
N LYS A 344 -12.42 23.09 -1.52
CA LYS A 344 -13.39 24.00 -0.90
C LYS A 344 -13.80 23.58 0.51
N LYS A 345 -14.11 22.29 0.72
CA LYS A 345 -14.68 21.81 1.99
C LYS A 345 -13.64 21.61 3.10
N PHE A 346 -12.43 21.15 2.76
CA PHE A 346 -11.46 20.72 3.76
C PHE A 346 -10.27 21.69 3.94
N VAL A 347 -10.00 22.52 2.93
CA VAL A 347 -8.88 23.49 2.99
C VAL A 347 -9.37 24.93 2.84
N ASN A 348 -10.68 25.12 2.61
CA ASN A 348 -11.30 26.42 2.38
C ASN A 348 -10.66 27.21 1.22
N ILE A 349 -10.31 26.51 0.14
CA ILE A 349 -9.67 27.06 -1.06
C ILE A 349 -10.57 26.77 -2.27
N ASP A 350 -10.88 27.83 -3.06
CA ASP A 350 -11.48 27.66 -4.38
C ASP A 350 -10.37 27.55 -5.44
N PRO A 351 -10.12 26.34 -6.00
CA PRO A 351 -9.03 26.15 -6.96
C PRO A 351 -9.24 26.86 -8.29
N LYS A 352 -10.45 27.39 -8.57
CA LYS A 352 -10.71 28.25 -9.72
C LYS A 352 -10.05 29.62 -9.59
N THR A 353 -9.85 30.11 -8.38
CA THR A 353 -9.38 31.47 -8.11
C THR A 353 -8.16 31.52 -7.22
N GLN A 354 -7.83 30.43 -6.53
CA GLN A 354 -6.76 30.38 -5.54
C GLN A 354 -5.78 29.23 -5.83
N LEU A 355 -4.54 29.42 -5.44
CA LEU A 355 -3.51 28.37 -5.47
C LEU A 355 -3.78 27.36 -4.37
N ALA A 356 -3.60 26.06 -4.67
CA ALA A 356 -3.78 25.00 -3.70
C ALA A 356 -2.45 24.49 -3.14
N PRO A 357 -2.33 24.33 -1.79
CA PRO A 357 -1.07 23.93 -1.16
C PRO A 357 -0.89 22.40 -1.27
N VAL A 358 0.23 21.98 -1.86
CA VAL A 358 0.58 20.57 -2.02
C VAL A 358 2.04 20.31 -1.66
N ARG A 359 2.32 19.09 -1.18
CA ARG A 359 3.69 18.65 -0.92
C ARG A 359 3.86 17.15 -1.12
N PRO A 360 5.10 16.65 -1.27
CA PRO A 360 5.35 15.22 -1.25
C PRO A 360 4.79 14.58 0.02
N SER A 361 3.97 13.55 -0.17
CA SER A 361 3.29 12.85 0.91
C SER A 361 3.46 11.35 0.73
N ASN A 362 3.75 10.61 1.78
CA ASN A 362 3.74 9.15 1.70
C ASN A 362 2.42 8.67 1.08
N HIS A 363 2.50 7.74 0.14
CA HIS A 363 1.34 7.34 -0.64
C HIS A 363 1.16 5.84 -0.78
N TYR A 364 2.22 5.10 -1.07
CA TYR A 364 2.16 3.67 -1.33
C TYR A 364 3.45 2.97 -0.88
N HIS A 365 3.32 1.81 -0.27
CA HIS A 365 4.43 0.96 0.08
C HIS A 365 4.52 -0.16 -0.96
N MET A 366 5.55 -0.14 -1.84
CA MET A 366 5.74 -1.17 -2.85
C MET A 366 6.26 -2.48 -2.25
N GLY A 367 7.07 -2.38 -1.21
CA GLY A 367 7.46 -3.51 -0.39
C GLY A 367 6.32 -4.04 0.47
N GLY A 368 6.51 -5.21 1.06
CA GLY A 368 5.48 -5.85 1.89
C GLY A 368 5.83 -7.28 2.27
N ILE A 369 4.83 -8.08 2.55
CA ILE A 369 4.96 -9.51 2.83
C ILE A 369 5.39 -10.21 1.54
N PRO A 370 6.54 -10.91 1.51
CA PRO A 370 7.01 -11.60 0.30
C PRO A 370 6.05 -12.71 -0.11
N THR A 371 5.65 -12.72 -1.38
CA THR A 371 4.78 -13.76 -1.92
C THR A 371 5.29 -14.30 -3.25
N THR A 372 4.86 -15.52 -3.57
CA THR A 372 4.93 -16.04 -4.92
C THR A 372 3.95 -15.30 -5.85
N LEU A 373 4.05 -15.51 -7.17
CA LEU A 373 3.04 -15.08 -8.15
C LEU A 373 1.61 -15.56 -7.81
N HIS A 374 1.49 -16.63 -7.02
CA HIS A 374 0.22 -17.19 -6.56
C HIS A 374 -0.26 -16.61 -5.21
N GLY A 375 0.47 -15.62 -4.66
CA GLY A 375 0.14 -14.97 -3.39
C GLY A 375 0.43 -15.80 -2.15
N GLU A 376 1.15 -16.91 -2.26
CA GLU A 376 1.59 -17.72 -1.14
C GLU A 376 2.74 -17.03 -0.41
N VAL A 377 2.64 -16.84 0.89
CA VAL A 377 3.67 -16.17 1.69
C VAL A 377 4.93 -17.02 1.78
N GLN A 378 6.08 -16.37 1.66
CA GLN A 378 7.41 -16.99 1.73
C GLN A 378 8.12 -16.61 3.02
N ASP A 379 8.90 -17.56 3.56
CA ASP A 379 9.81 -17.33 4.68
C ASP A 379 11.13 -16.66 4.22
N PHE A 380 12.06 -16.46 5.15
CA PHE A 380 13.36 -15.82 4.88
C PHE A 380 14.25 -16.62 3.91
N HIS A 381 13.97 -17.90 3.73
CA HIS A 381 14.66 -18.80 2.79
C HIS A 381 13.86 -19.05 1.51
N LEU A 382 12.79 -18.25 1.27
CA LEU A 382 11.89 -18.34 0.12
C LEU A 382 11.04 -19.62 0.07
N ASN A 383 10.93 -20.39 1.18
CA ASN A 383 10.02 -21.49 1.25
C ASN A 383 8.59 -20.99 1.45
N VAL A 384 7.63 -21.63 0.77
CA VAL A 384 6.20 -21.31 0.93
C VAL A 384 5.70 -21.77 2.30
N ILE A 385 5.02 -20.85 3.00
CA ILE A 385 4.33 -21.15 4.26
C ILE A 385 2.93 -21.64 3.94
N SER A 386 2.72 -22.95 4.10
CA SER A 386 1.43 -23.57 3.82
C SER A 386 0.29 -22.93 4.62
N GLY A 387 -0.84 -22.67 3.97
CA GLY A 387 -2.02 -22.07 4.60
C GLY A 387 -1.97 -20.55 4.79
N LEU A 388 -0.88 -19.86 4.41
CA LEU A 388 -0.74 -18.41 4.54
C LEU A 388 -0.58 -17.72 3.18
N TYR A 389 -1.42 -16.71 2.94
CA TYR A 389 -1.44 -15.91 1.70
C TYR A 389 -1.46 -14.43 2.02
N ALA A 390 -0.95 -13.60 1.10
CA ALA A 390 -1.05 -12.15 1.20
C ALA A 390 -1.34 -11.51 -0.15
N ILE A 391 -2.16 -10.44 -0.17
CA ILE A 391 -2.61 -9.73 -1.38
C ILE A 391 -2.79 -8.23 -1.16
N GLY A 392 -2.66 -7.45 -2.24
CA GLY A 392 -2.76 -6.00 -2.23
C GLY A 392 -1.60 -5.35 -1.48
N GLU A 393 -1.74 -4.11 -1.07
CA GLU A 393 -0.63 -3.29 -0.57
C GLU A 393 0.10 -3.81 0.69
N CYS A 394 -0.41 -4.82 1.40
CA CYS A 394 0.37 -5.46 2.46
C CYS A 394 1.33 -6.54 1.93
N ALA A 395 1.16 -6.99 0.69
CA ALA A 395 1.98 -8.00 0.04
C ALA A 395 2.99 -7.39 -0.91
N CYS A 396 4.06 -8.11 -1.18
CA CYS A 396 5.03 -7.80 -2.22
C CYS A 396 5.20 -9.02 -3.12
N ALA A 397 4.43 -9.07 -4.21
CA ALA A 397 4.62 -10.02 -5.30
C ALA A 397 5.61 -9.50 -6.36
N SER A 398 6.20 -8.33 -6.13
CA SER A 398 7.14 -7.66 -7.04
C SER A 398 6.53 -7.17 -8.37
N PHE A 399 5.27 -6.72 -8.34
CA PHE A 399 4.66 -6.06 -9.51
C PHE A 399 5.13 -4.62 -9.70
N HIS A 400 5.45 -3.93 -8.61
CA HIS A 400 5.75 -2.50 -8.60
C HIS A 400 7.23 -2.17 -8.54
N GLY A 401 8.08 -3.11 -8.14
CA GLY A 401 9.49 -2.87 -7.86
C GLY A 401 9.71 -1.63 -7.00
N PHE A 402 10.68 -0.79 -7.33
CA PHE A 402 11.02 0.39 -6.51
C PHE A 402 10.23 1.66 -6.84
N ASN A 403 9.28 1.63 -7.80
CA ASN A 403 8.40 2.77 -8.04
C ASN A 403 7.14 2.35 -8.81
N ARG A 404 6.00 2.50 -8.17
CA ARG A 404 4.71 2.12 -8.72
C ARG A 404 4.22 3.09 -9.80
N LEU A 405 3.85 2.56 -10.94
CA LEU A 405 3.18 3.30 -12.00
C LEU A 405 1.74 3.66 -11.57
N ALA A 406 1.26 4.83 -11.99
CA ALA A 406 -0.09 5.27 -11.65
C ALA A 406 -1.14 4.24 -12.10
N THR A 407 -2.22 4.08 -11.34
CA THR A 407 -3.36 3.16 -11.59
C THR A 407 -3.04 1.66 -11.48
N ASN A 408 -1.78 1.24 -11.46
CA ASN A 408 -1.38 -0.16 -11.31
C ASN A 408 -1.73 -0.76 -9.92
N SER A 409 -1.84 0.04 -8.86
CA SER A 409 -2.21 -0.52 -7.54
C SER A 409 -3.62 -1.09 -7.49
N ILE A 410 -4.58 -0.46 -8.20
CA ILE A 410 -5.93 -0.98 -8.30
C ILE A 410 -5.96 -2.23 -9.19
N LEU A 411 -5.20 -2.22 -10.27
CA LEU A 411 -5.03 -3.39 -11.13
C LEU A 411 -4.49 -4.58 -10.32
N GLU A 412 -3.38 -4.38 -9.61
CA GLU A 412 -2.76 -5.43 -8.79
C GLU A 412 -3.75 -6.03 -7.78
N LEU A 413 -4.39 -5.17 -6.96
CA LEU A 413 -5.25 -5.67 -5.88
C LEU A 413 -6.44 -6.52 -6.40
N ILE A 414 -6.96 -6.20 -7.59
CA ILE A 414 -8.08 -6.92 -8.19
C ILE A 414 -7.57 -8.22 -8.82
N THR A 415 -6.52 -8.15 -9.63
CA THR A 415 -5.96 -9.31 -10.33
C THR A 415 -5.37 -10.33 -9.34
N MET A 416 -4.58 -9.88 -8.36
CA MET A 416 -4.04 -10.76 -7.32
C MET A 416 -5.16 -11.33 -6.43
N GLY A 417 -6.22 -10.57 -6.18
CA GLY A 417 -7.40 -11.08 -5.48
C GLY A 417 -8.02 -12.30 -6.18
N LYS A 418 -8.15 -12.23 -7.53
CA LYS A 418 -8.57 -13.38 -8.35
C LYS A 418 -7.59 -14.54 -8.28
N ILE A 419 -6.31 -14.28 -8.55
CA ILE A 419 -5.27 -15.33 -8.57
C ILE A 419 -5.22 -16.08 -7.23
N VAL A 420 -5.19 -15.36 -6.12
CA VAL A 420 -5.14 -15.97 -4.78
C VAL A 420 -6.43 -16.72 -4.47
N GLY A 421 -7.60 -16.21 -4.88
CA GLY A 421 -8.84 -16.96 -4.74
C GLY A 421 -8.79 -18.33 -5.42
N GLN A 422 -8.25 -18.41 -6.63
CA GLN A 422 -8.04 -19.66 -7.39
C GLN A 422 -7.00 -20.56 -6.72
N THR A 423 -5.89 -19.98 -6.26
CA THR A 423 -4.82 -20.71 -5.56
C THR A 423 -5.32 -21.34 -4.27
N VAL A 424 -6.05 -20.59 -3.46
CA VAL A 424 -6.67 -21.09 -2.21
C VAL A 424 -7.60 -22.27 -2.50
N LEU A 425 -8.44 -22.17 -3.53
CA LEU A 425 -9.33 -23.29 -3.92
C LEU A 425 -8.56 -24.53 -4.37
N THR A 426 -7.46 -24.35 -5.08
CA THR A 426 -6.60 -25.45 -5.52
C THR A 426 -5.92 -26.12 -4.33
N ASN A 427 -5.33 -25.33 -3.43
CA ASN A 427 -4.62 -25.84 -2.27
C ASN A 427 -5.57 -26.51 -1.23
N LEU A 428 -6.80 -26.00 -1.09
CA LEU A 428 -7.83 -26.65 -0.27
C LEU A 428 -8.21 -28.04 -0.78
N LYS A 429 -8.22 -28.26 -2.11
CA LYS A 429 -8.46 -29.59 -2.70
C LYS A 429 -7.30 -30.57 -2.44
N GLN A 430 -6.07 -30.05 -2.38
CA GLN A 430 -4.87 -30.83 -2.09
C GLN A 430 -4.73 -31.18 -0.60
N GLY A 431 -5.50 -30.53 0.29
CA GLY A 431 -5.51 -30.80 1.72
C GLY A 431 -4.57 -29.90 2.52
N LEU A 432 -5.01 -28.66 2.77
CA LEU A 432 -4.30 -27.76 3.68
C LEU A 432 -4.37 -28.24 5.14
N PRO A 433 -3.31 -28.02 5.94
CA PRO A 433 -3.31 -28.34 7.35
C PRO A 433 -4.46 -27.64 8.08
N SER A 434 -5.12 -28.35 8.96
CA SER A 434 -6.09 -27.77 9.89
C SER A 434 -5.82 -28.31 11.28
N ASP A 435 -5.64 -27.45 12.25
CA ASP A 435 -5.45 -27.86 13.63
C ASP A 435 -6.38 -27.07 14.54
N LYS A 436 -7.41 -27.74 15.04
CA LYS A 436 -8.31 -27.14 16.02
C LYS A 436 -7.64 -26.97 17.39
N SER A 437 -6.61 -27.74 17.72
CA SER A 437 -5.89 -27.63 18.98
C SER A 437 -4.92 -26.44 18.99
N ALA A 438 -4.44 -25.99 17.83
CA ALA A 438 -3.64 -24.78 17.72
C ALA A 438 -4.44 -23.53 18.10
N SER A 439 -5.77 -23.59 18.04
CA SER A 439 -6.66 -22.51 18.48
C SER A 439 -6.62 -22.26 20.00
N GLU A 440 -5.98 -23.12 20.77
CA GLU A 440 -5.75 -22.90 22.20
C GLU A 440 -4.48 -22.11 22.50
N LYS A 441 -3.64 -21.87 21.49
CA LYS A 441 -2.36 -21.14 21.59
C LYS A 441 -2.56 -19.66 21.24
N GLY A 442 -2.61 -18.80 22.19
CA GLY A 442 -2.69 -17.33 22.05
C GLY A 442 -1.84 -16.64 23.11
N GLU A 443 -0.82 -17.37 23.59
CA GLU A 443 0.02 -16.91 24.71
C GLU A 443 0.68 -15.58 24.42
N TYR A 444 1.18 -15.38 23.20
CA TYR A 444 1.82 -14.14 22.79
C TYR A 444 0.86 -12.93 22.91
N THR A 445 -0.36 -13.04 22.36
CA THR A 445 -1.38 -11.99 22.45
C THR A 445 -1.71 -11.69 23.90
N PHE A 446 -1.93 -12.71 24.72
CA PHE A 446 -2.34 -12.53 26.13
C PHE A 446 -1.22 -11.87 26.97
N GLU A 447 0.01 -12.30 26.81
CA GLU A 447 1.16 -11.69 27.46
C GLU A 447 1.31 -10.22 27.08
N LYS A 448 1.20 -9.92 25.79
CA LYS A 448 1.34 -8.57 25.25
C LYS A 448 0.27 -7.63 25.79
N PHE A 449 -1.02 -8.02 25.74
CA PHE A 449 -2.12 -7.21 26.27
C PHE A 449 -2.06 -7.08 27.79
N SER A 450 -1.66 -8.14 28.50
CA SER A 450 -1.45 -8.08 29.94
C SER A 450 -0.39 -7.04 30.30
N ARG A 451 0.73 -7.02 29.58
CA ARG A 451 1.79 -6.04 29.73
C ARG A 451 1.30 -4.60 29.49
N TYR A 452 0.53 -4.37 28.43
CA TYR A 452 -0.03 -3.03 28.13
C TYR A 452 -0.93 -2.52 29.27
N LEU A 453 -1.81 -3.38 29.78
CA LEU A 453 -2.76 -2.99 30.82
C LEU A 453 -2.10 -2.83 32.20
N SER A 454 -1.02 -3.57 32.49
CA SER A 454 -0.32 -3.51 33.78
C SER A 454 0.76 -2.44 33.85
N ALA A 455 1.20 -1.90 32.73
CA ALA A 455 2.25 -0.88 32.69
C ALA A 455 1.88 0.37 33.50
N GLN A 456 2.83 0.88 34.29
CA GLN A 456 2.70 2.03 35.21
C GLN A 456 3.66 3.18 34.86
N GLY A 457 4.14 3.23 33.62
CA GLY A 457 5.06 4.26 33.17
C GLY A 457 4.45 5.66 33.06
N THR A 458 5.20 6.57 32.47
CA THR A 458 4.81 7.99 32.32
C THR A 458 4.64 8.39 30.84
N GLN A 459 4.91 7.46 29.92
CA GLN A 459 4.88 7.74 28.49
C GLN A 459 3.44 7.66 27.94
N ASN A 460 3.23 8.38 26.85
CA ASN A 460 1.92 8.49 26.18
C ASN A 460 2.01 7.97 24.74
N VAL A 461 1.01 7.19 24.30
CA VAL A 461 0.94 6.59 22.95
C VAL A 461 1.01 7.65 21.86
N ASP A 462 0.24 8.73 21.97
CA ASP A 462 0.13 9.74 20.93
C ASP A 462 1.45 10.51 20.75
N LYS A 463 2.16 10.79 21.87
CA LYS A 463 3.46 11.45 21.81
C LYS A 463 4.49 10.59 21.07
N ILE A 464 4.65 9.32 21.47
CA ILE A 464 5.60 8.40 20.82
C ILE A 464 5.27 8.22 19.35
N LYS A 465 3.98 8.05 19.01
CA LYS A 465 3.50 7.95 17.63
C LYS A 465 3.81 9.21 16.82
N SER A 466 3.64 10.40 17.41
CA SER A 466 3.95 11.68 16.76
C SER A 466 5.45 11.83 16.50
N ASP A 467 6.28 11.51 17.49
CA ASP A 467 7.74 11.60 17.38
C ASP A 467 8.28 10.61 16.33
N LEU A 468 7.78 9.37 16.32
CA LEU A 468 8.08 8.37 15.29
C LEU A 468 7.75 8.88 13.89
N ARG A 469 6.52 9.37 13.68
CA ARG A 469 6.05 9.85 12.38
C ARG A 469 6.83 11.05 11.88
N SER A 470 7.23 11.94 12.78
CA SER A 470 8.09 13.08 12.43
C SER A 470 9.48 12.60 12.03
N THR A 471 10.11 11.73 12.82
CA THR A 471 11.41 11.14 12.52
C THR A 471 11.42 10.46 11.15
N MET A 472 10.42 9.64 10.87
CA MET A 472 10.32 8.94 9.57
C MET A 472 10.11 9.91 8.40
N SER A 473 9.29 10.95 8.56
CA SER A 473 9.08 11.94 7.51
C SER A 473 10.31 12.79 7.24
N ASP A 474 11.03 13.18 8.29
CA ASP A 474 12.12 14.13 8.18
C ASP A 474 13.46 13.45 7.76
N LYS A 475 13.68 12.18 8.15
CA LYS A 475 14.96 11.47 7.97
C LYS A 475 14.88 10.26 7.03
N VAL A 476 13.69 9.70 6.80
CA VAL A 476 13.47 8.50 5.97
C VAL A 476 12.49 8.81 4.83
N GLY A 477 12.34 10.09 4.50
CA GLY A 477 11.41 10.64 3.51
C GLY A 477 11.85 10.45 2.05
N VAL A 478 11.58 11.48 1.24
CA VAL A 478 11.91 11.50 -0.21
C VAL A 478 13.41 11.40 -0.43
N PHE A 479 14.20 12.14 0.33
CA PHE A 479 15.66 12.08 0.32
C PHE A 479 16.17 11.46 1.61
N ARG A 480 17.21 10.66 1.50
CA ARG A 480 17.83 9.89 2.58
C ARG A 480 19.33 10.01 2.49
N ASP A 481 20.00 10.04 3.62
CA ASP A 481 21.46 9.92 3.72
C ASP A 481 21.86 9.06 4.92
N GLN A 482 23.11 8.64 5.00
CA GLN A 482 23.60 7.79 6.08
C GLN A 482 23.40 8.45 7.44
N LYS A 483 23.67 9.75 7.57
CA LYS A 483 23.57 10.48 8.82
C LYS A 483 22.13 10.54 9.33
N GLY A 484 21.19 10.89 8.45
CA GLY A 484 19.77 10.95 8.75
C GLY A 484 19.21 9.57 9.11
N LEU A 485 19.53 8.53 8.32
CA LEU A 485 19.10 7.17 8.57
C LEU A 485 19.63 6.61 9.89
N THR A 486 20.93 6.83 10.22
CA THR A 486 21.51 6.41 11.49
C THR A 486 20.82 7.12 12.65
N SER A 487 20.65 8.45 12.56
CA SER A 487 19.95 9.21 13.61
C SER A 487 18.46 8.81 13.74
N ALA A 488 17.82 8.38 12.65
CA ALA A 488 16.46 7.82 12.71
C ALA A 488 16.43 6.49 13.48
N LEU A 489 17.42 5.62 13.25
CA LEU A 489 17.54 4.35 13.99
C LEU A 489 17.72 4.57 15.48
N ASP A 490 18.62 5.49 15.88
CA ASP A 490 18.81 5.84 17.28
C ASP A 490 17.49 6.28 17.93
N THR A 491 16.77 7.19 17.25
CA THR A 491 15.46 7.66 17.72
C THR A 491 14.43 6.51 17.77
N ILE A 492 14.39 5.61 16.78
CA ILE A 492 13.46 4.48 16.78
C ILE A 492 13.73 3.56 17.97
N HIS A 493 14.99 3.26 18.30
CA HIS A 493 15.35 2.47 19.47
C HIS A 493 14.92 3.14 20.78
N GLU A 494 15.19 4.44 20.93
CA GLU A 494 14.71 5.21 22.10
C GLU A 494 13.18 5.14 22.23
N LEU A 495 12.45 5.25 21.12
CA LEU A 495 10.98 5.18 21.11
C LEU A 495 10.47 3.75 21.39
N GLN A 496 11.20 2.70 20.96
CA GLN A 496 10.89 1.32 21.33
C GLN A 496 11.04 1.08 22.84
N GLU A 497 12.09 1.61 23.46
CA GLU A 497 12.29 1.57 24.91
C GLU A 497 11.20 2.38 25.64
N ALA A 498 10.92 3.60 25.18
CA ALA A 498 9.88 4.46 25.74
C ALA A 498 8.49 3.81 25.66
N ALA A 499 8.21 3.06 24.58
CA ALA A 499 6.94 2.36 24.40
C ALA A 499 6.70 1.27 25.45
N GLN A 500 7.76 0.70 26.07
CA GLN A 500 7.60 -0.24 27.19
C GLN A 500 7.07 0.45 28.47
N ASN A 501 7.23 1.77 28.55
CA ASN A 501 6.84 2.60 29.70
C ASN A 501 5.55 3.40 29.45
N ILE A 502 4.73 3.00 28.46
CA ILE A 502 3.44 3.61 28.21
C ILE A 502 2.44 3.16 29.26
N ARG A 503 1.82 4.14 29.92
CA ARG A 503 0.68 3.92 30.80
C ARG A 503 -0.60 4.21 30.04
N LEU A 504 -1.48 3.22 29.93
CA LEU A 504 -2.83 3.43 29.41
C LEU A 504 -3.71 4.03 30.51
N GLU A 505 -4.43 5.08 30.21
CA GLU A 505 -5.40 5.70 31.14
C GLU A 505 -6.63 4.80 31.29
N CYS A 506 -7.13 4.25 30.19
CA CYS A 506 -8.24 3.32 30.20
C CYS A 506 -7.75 1.87 30.31
N LYS A 507 -8.16 1.16 31.37
CA LYS A 507 -7.83 -0.27 31.57
C LYS A 507 -8.95 -1.22 31.11
N SER A 508 -10.06 -0.71 30.57
CA SER A 508 -11.09 -1.53 29.94
C SER A 508 -10.60 -2.16 28.66
N LEU A 509 -11.07 -3.36 28.36
CA LEU A 509 -10.88 -3.98 27.04
C LEU A 509 -11.92 -3.49 26.02
N THR A 510 -13.10 -3.06 26.50
CA THR A 510 -14.24 -2.72 25.64
C THR A 510 -14.13 -1.29 25.12
N LEU A 511 -14.19 -1.12 23.79
CA LEU A 511 -14.13 0.17 23.08
C LEU A 511 -12.94 1.06 23.49
N ASN A 512 -11.83 0.44 23.86
CA ASN A 512 -10.61 1.12 24.26
C ASN A 512 -9.74 1.47 23.05
N GLN A 513 -9.87 2.71 22.57
CA GLN A 513 -9.09 3.22 21.46
C GLN A 513 -7.60 3.33 21.79
N GLU A 514 -7.26 3.69 23.02
CA GLU A 514 -5.87 3.80 23.46
C GLU A 514 -5.15 2.44 23.44
N LEU A 515 -5.84 1.36 23.82
CA LEU A 515 -5.35 0.00 23.73
C LEU A 515 -5.11 -0.43 22.27
N ALA A 516 -6.05 -0.10 21.38
CA ALA A 516 -5.89 -0.37 19.95
C ALA A 516 -4.71 0.42 19.36
N GLN A 517 -4.57 1.70 19.70
CA GLN A 517 -3.43 2.52 19.26
C GLN A 517 -2.11 2.03 19.83
N ARG A 518 -2.10 1.49 21.05
CA ARG A 518 -0.89 0.89 21.64
C ARG A 518 -0.44 -0.35 20.87
N TRP A 519 -1.40 -1.18 20.44
CA TRP A 519 -1.15 -2.31 19.56
C TRP A 519 -0.59 -1.87 18.21
N GLU A 520 -1.24 -0.88 17.56
CA GLU A 520 -0.80 -0.32 16.28
C GLU A 520 0.60 0.31 16.37
N LEU A 521 0.93 0.93 17.50
CA LEU A 521 2.26 1.54 17.70
C LEU A 521 3.39 0.51 17.65
N ASP A 522 3.20 -0.69 18.19
CA ASP A 522 4.22 -1.74 18.11
C ASP A 522 4.47 -2.15 16.65
N ASN A 523 3.41 -2.24 15.84
CA ASN A 523 3.53 -2.52 14.41
C ASN A 523 4.29 -1.39 13.69
N LEU A 524 3.92 -0.13 13.98
CA LEU A 524 4.59 1.03 13.39
C LEU A 524 6.07 1.12 13.76
N LEU A 525 6.45 0.80 15.00
CA LEU A 525 7.85 0.78 15.47
C LEU A 525 8.65 -0.33 14.75
N ALA A 526 8.10 -1.54 14.65
CA ALA A 526 8.74 -2.65 13.93
C ALA A 526 8.95 -2.32 12.45
N LEU A 527 7.93 -1.77 11.79
CA LEU A 527 7.99 -1.35 10.38
C LEU A 527 9.02 -0.22 10.17
N SER A 528 9.02 0.79 11.05
CA SER A 528 9.99 1.90 10.97
C SER A 528 11.42 1.40 11.09
N LEU A 529 11.67 0.46 11.98
CA LEU A 529 12.99 -0.17 12.16
C LEU A 529 13.43 -0.86 10.86
N VAL A 530 12.57 -1.73 10.30
CA VAL A 530 12.91 -2.52 9.11
C VAL A 530 13.07 -1.62 7.88
N ILE A 531 12.16 -0.64 7.67
CA ILE A 531 12.27 0.34 6.57
C ILE A 531 13.58 1.12 6.64
N THR A 532 13.93 1.62 7.83
CA THR A 532 15.13 2.46 8.03
C THR A 532 16.42 1.64 7.88
N ARG A 533 16.46 0.43 8.44
CA ARG A 533 17.60 -0.48 8.30
C ARG A 533 17.83 -0.88 6.85
N SER A 534 16.78 -1.25 6.12
CA SER A 534 16.86 -1.62 4.70
C SER A 534 17.30 -0.43 3.84
N ALA A 535 16.78 0.78 4.12
CA ALA A 535 17.21 2.00 3.45
C ALA A 535 18.71 2.35 3.70
N LEU A 536 19.23 2.02 4.89
CA LEU A 536 20.63 2.22 5.21
C LEU A 536 21.54 1.20 4.50
N GLU A 537 21.07 -0.05 4.39
CA GLU A 537 21.80 -1.16 3.77
C GLU A 537 21.90 -0.99 2.24
N ARG A 538 20.84 -0.53 1.58
CA ARG A 538 20.83 -0.26 0.15
C ARG A 538 21.55 1.05 -0.18
N ARG A 539 22.80 0.94 -0.64
CA ARG A 539 23.71 2.08 -0.93
C ARG A 539 23.65 2.46 -2.41
N GLU A 540 22.47 2.77 -2.88
CA GLU A 540 22.21 3.25 -4.24
C GLU A 540 20.98 4.16 -4.25
N SER A 541 20.69 4.80 -5.40
CA SER A 541 19.42 5.45 -5.67
C SER A 541 18.68 4.71 -6.78
N ARG A 542 17.45 4.23 -6.48
CA ARG A 542 16.62 3.46 -7.39
C ARG A 542 15.14 3.75 -7.18
N GLY A 543 14.44 4.17 -8.23
CA GLY A 543 13.02 4.48 -8.17
C GLY A 543 12.67 5.53 -7.11
N ALA A 544 11.86 5.16 -6.14
CA ALA A 544 11.47 6.02 -5.03
C ALA A 544 12.49 6.02 -3.86
N HIS A 545 13.44 5.10 -3.86
CA HIS A 545 14.54 5.10 -2.90
C HIS A 545 15.66 6.02 -3.39
N THR A 546 15.84 7.17 -2.73
CA THR A 546 16.83 8.18 -3.13
C THR A 546 17.82 8.44 -2.00
N ARG A 547 19.10 8.11 -2.23
CA ARG A 547 20.23 8.33 -1.35
C ARG A 547 21.06 9.51 -1.87
N GLU A 548 21.14 10.60 -1.09
CA GLU A 548 21.95 11.77 -1.47
C GLU A 548 23.45 11.47 -1.46
N ASP A 549 23.87 10.55 -0.61
CA ASP A 549 25.24 10.04 -0.48
C ASP A 549 25.59 8.92 -1.48
N TYR A 550 24.58 8.32 -2.15
CA TYR A 550 24.73 7.32 -3.21
C TYR A 550 23.73 7.61 -4.33
N PRO A 551 23.94 8.67 -5.14
CA PRO A 551 22.93 9.18 -6.08
C PRO A 551 22.69 8.28 -7.30
N GLU A 552 23.62 7.40 -7.61
CA GLU A 552 23.57 6.54 -8.79
C GLU A 552 22.92 5.19 -8.48
N ARG A 553 22.43 4.54 -9.53
CA ARG A 553 21.98 3.16 -9.51
C ARG A 553 23.18 2.24 -9.66
N GLU A 554 23.25 1.21 -8.83
CA GLU A 554 24.36 0.25 -8.82
C GLU A 554 23.85 -1.16 -9.18
N ASP A 555 24.48 -1.81 -10.15
CA ASP A 555 24.08 -3.16 -10.61
C ASP A 555 24.26 -4.23 -9.52
N ALA A 556 25.14 -4.00 -8.56
CA ALA A 556 25.29 -4.88 -7.39
C ALA A 556 24.03 -5.01 -6.54
N PHE A 557 23.09 -4.07 -6.65
CA PHE A 557 21.80 -4.07 -5.93
C PHE A 557 20.62 -4.53 -6.81
N ASN A 558 20.87 -5.22 -7.93
CA ASN A 558 19.81 -5.79 -8.76
C ASN A 558 19.20 -7.04 -8.11
N TYR A 559 18.58 -6.86 -6.94
CA TYR A 559 17.89 -7.90 -6.18
C TYR A 559 16.81 -7.29 -5.29
N HIS A 560 15.89 -8.11 -4.82
CA HIS A 560 14.94 -7.77 -3.77
C HIS A 560 15.58 -7.96 -2.39
N THR A 561 15.45 -6.97 -1.52
CA THR A 561 15.86 -7.06 -0.13
C THR A 561 14.85 -7.87 0.66
N LEU A 562 15.27 -8.94 1.34
CA LEU A 562 14.50 -9.59 2.38
C LEU A 562 15.05 -9.12 3.74
N ALA A 563 14.18 -8.67 4.63
CA ALA A 563 14.56 -8.18 5.96
C ALA A 563 13.62 -8.76 7.02
N GLN A 564 14.18 -9.39 8.05
CA GLN A 564 13.45 -9.91 9.20
C GLN A 564 14.00 -9.38 10.51
N ILE A 565 13.20 -9.43 11.57
CA ILE A 565 13.64 -9.09 12.93
C ILE A 565 14.01 -10.39 13.63
N SER A 566 15.29 -10.51 14.05
CA SER A 566 15.77 -11.67 14.80
C SER A 566 15.17 -11.71 16.21
N PRO A 567 15.23 -12.86 16.90
CA PRO A 567 14.80 -12.95 18.31
C PRO A 567 15.52 -11.96 19.24
N GLU A 568 16.74 -11.56 18.91
CA GLU A 568 17.55 -10.58 19.65
C GLU A 568 17.15 -9.14 19.33
N GLY A 569 16.25 -8.90 18.36
CA GLY A 569 15.75 -7.58 17.95
C GLY A 569 16.59 -6.90 16.87
N SER A 570 17.63 -7.55 16.32
CA SER A 570 18.39 -7.04 15.19
C SER A 570 17.67 -7.31 13.86
N VAL A 571 17.96 -6.50 12.83
CA VAL A 571 17.45 -6.76 11.48
C VAL A 571 18.47 -7.54 10.67
N GLU A 572 18.06 -8.71 10.21
CA GLU A 572 18.82 -9.59 9.33
C GLU A 572 18.38 -9.43 7.88
N PHE A 573 19.32 -9.61 6.95
CA PHE A 573 19.08 -9.41 5.52
C PHE A 573 19.40 -10.66 4.71
N SER A 574 18.59 -10.89 3.68
CA SER A 574 18.83 -11.84 2.61
C SER A 574 18.43 -11.20 1.28
N GLN A 575 18.74 -11.86 0.18
CA GLN A 575 18.51 -11.35 -1.17
C GLN A 575 17.68 -12.37 -1.97
N ARG A 576 16.76 -11.87 -2.77
CA ARG A 576 16.04 -12.64 -3.80
C ARG A 576 16.35 -12.05 -5.17
N PRO A 577 16.79 -12.84 -6.15
CA PRO A 577 16.98 -12.36 -7.53
C PRO A 577 15.67 -11.80 -8.11
N ILE A 578 15.80 -10.76 -8.96
CA ILE A 578 14.70 -10.28 -9.78
C ILE A 578 14.46 -11.28 -10.91
N ASN A 579 13.21 -11.67 -11.15
CA ASN A 579 12.88 -12.55 -12.27
C ASN A 579 12.82 -11.75 -13.58
N MET A 580 13.76 -12.02 -14.48
CA MET A 580 13.90 -11.37 -15.80
C MET A 580 13.73 -12.36 -16.97
N ASP A 581 13.22 -13.55 -16.74
CA ASP A 581 13.31 -14.68 -17.68
C ASP A 581 12.21 -14.69 -18.75
N ILE A 582 11.25 -13.76 -18.72
CA ILE A 582 10.14 -13.71 -19.68
C ILE A 582 10.61 -13.38 -21.10
N PHE A 583 11.65 -12.54 -21.21
CA PHE A 583 12.21 -12.11 -22.49
C PHE A 583 13.65 -12.64 -22.62
N GLU A 584 13.78 -13.95 -22.87
CA GLU A 584 15.07 -14.58 -23.13
C GLU A 584 15.78 -13.97 -24.34
N SER A 585 17.11 -14.07 -24.39
CA SER A 585 17.91 -13.59 -25.50
C SER A 585 17.42 -14.19 -26.83
N GLY A 586 17.00 -13.32 -27.74
CA GLY A 586 16.46 -13.70 -29.06
C GLY A 586 14.94 -13.73 -29.16
N ALA A 587 14.20 -13.54 -28.04
CA ALA A 587 12.75 -13.34 -28.08
C ALA A 587 12.41 -11.96 -28.68
N GLU A 588 11.22 -11.84 -29.26
CA GLU A 588 10.71 -10.56 -29.74
C GLU A 588 10.64 -9.58 -28.53
N TYR A 589 11.17 -8.37 -28.71
CA TYR A 589 11.28 -7.33 -27.68
C TYR A 589 12.23 -7.59 -26.50
N ALA A 590 13.06 -8.63 -26.52
CA ALA A 590 14.05 -8.89 -25.46
C ALA A 590 14.94 -7.68 -25.16
N ASP A 591 15.29 -6.90 -26.18
CA ASP A 591 16.08 -5.67 -26.09
C ASP A 591 15.38 -4.55 -25.32
N LYS A 592 14.05 -4.61 -25.13
CA LYS A 592 13.23 -3.63 -24.42
C LYS A 592 13.14 -3.90 -22.93
N PHE A 593 13.43 -5.13 -22.49
CA PHE A 593 13.21 -5.57 -21.10
C PHE A 593 14.51 -5.86 -20.33
N GLY A 594 15.63 -5.32 -20.81
CA GLY A 594 16.87 -5.26 -20.04
C GLY A 594 16.88 -4.11 -19.03
N TYR A 595 18.03 -3.90 -18.38
CA TYR A 595 18.22 -2.74 -17.49
C TYR A 595 18.27 -1.43 -18.29
N ILE A 596 17.24 -0.60 -18.12
CA ILE A 596 17.03 0.64 -18.87
C ILE A 596 17.32 1.84 -17.97
N SER A 597 18.09 2.82 -18.49
CA SER A 597 18.24 4.12 -17.83
C SER A 597 16.95 4.94 -17.98
N ARG A 598 16.39 5.41 -16.86
CA ARG A 598 15.20 6.26 -16.83
C ARG A 598 15.58 7.70 -17.18
N LYS A 599 15.20 8.19 -18.37
CA LYS A 599 15.35 9.60 -18.80
C LYS A 599 13.97 10.21 -19.04
N TYR A 600 13.69 11.33 -18.38
CA TYR A 600 12.39 12.02 -18.40
C TYR A 600 12.49 13.48 -18.87
#